data_02a73201e49883d310e061f97e646db4
#
_entry.id   02a73201e49883d310e061f97e646db4
#
_cell.length_a   1.000
_cell.length_b   1.000
_cell.length_c   1.000
_cell.angle_alpha   90.00
_cell.angle_beta   90.00
_cell.angle_gamma   90.00
#
_symmetry.space_group_name_H-M   'P 1'
#
loop_
_entity.id
_entity.type
_entity.pdbx_description
1 polymer ?
#
loop_
_entity_poly.entity_id
_entity_poly.type
_entity_poly.pdbx_seq_one_letter_code
_entity_poly.pdbx_strand_id
1 'polypeptide(L)'
;MNQEASIMRDTARSSVSSTERIRQMGLARRTRPGEMAIQTFLFLCGFLTIFTTLAIVFVLGRESLLLIQTDYIDGSGTVHDIGVLDFVNTTAWQPHSYKVGIAPLASATLMSSAIAMLVALPLGLGSAIYLSEYASSTVRQIVKPILEVLAGVPTVVYGFFALQFMTPLMQDMLGRDTVEIFNVASAGLVMGVMILPLVASMSEDALSAVPHTLREAAYGLGSTRLETTIRIVLPAAVSGIVAAFIIAISRAIGETMIMAVAAGARPNFTINPFESAWTMTGYIASISGGDLAYDTLDYNSIFVVGLLLFLMTLGLNIMSRGLVARFREVYD
;
A
#
# COMPACT_ATOMS: atom_id res chain seq x y z
N MET A 1 -30.09 75.56 -6.52
CA MET A 1 -28.70 75.27 -6.99
C MET A 1 -27.74 74.82 -5.95
N ASN A 2 -27.97 75.06 -4.61
CA ASN A 2 -27.02 74.62 -3.56
C ASN A 2 -27.33 73.28 -2.93
N GLN A 3 -28.49 72.66 -3.16
CA GLN A 3 -28.84 71.34 -2.62
C GLN A 3 -28.37 70.18 -3.47
N GLU A 4 -28.33 70.32 -4.79
CA GLU A 4 -27.82 69.29 -5.71
C GLU A 4 -26.30 69.10 -5.62
N ALA A 5 -25.56 70.18 -5.31
CA ALA A 5 -24.12 70.12 -5.13
C ALA A 5 -23.70 69.40 -3.84
N SER A 6 -24.56 69.34 -2.81
CA SER A 6 -24.32 68.63 -1.55
C SER A 6 -24.55 67.11 -1.72
N ILE A 7 -25.59 66.74 -2.49
CA ILE A 7 -25.90 65.32 -2.75
C ILE A 7 -24.84 64.68 -3.62
N MET A 8 -24.31 65.39 -4.61
CA MET A 8 -23.20 64.88 -5.44
C MET A 8 -21.87 64.71 -4.68
N ARG A 9 -21.64 65.49 -3.62
CA ARG A 9 -20.45 65.34 -2.75
C ARG A 9 -20.56 64.20 -1.78
N ASP A 10 -21.76 63.82 -1.33
CA ASP A 10 -21.95 62.67 -0.46
C ASP A 10 -21.95 61.33 -1.20
N THR A 11 -22.43 61.28 -2.46
CA THR A 11 -22.33 60.09 -3.28
C THR A 11 -20.89 59.78 -3.76
N ALA A 12 -20.06 60.83 -3.96
CA ALA A 12 -18.63 60.64 -4.29
C ALA A 12 -17.80 60.15 -3.10
N ARG A 13 -18.26 60.31 -1.84
CA ARG A 13 -17.60 59.77 -0.64
C ARG A 13 -17.95 58.32 -0.35
N SER A 14 -19.01 57.77 -0.91
CA SER A 14 -19.44 56.38 -0.63
C SER A 14 -18.81 55.29 -1.53
N SER A 15 -18.06 55.68 -2.54
CA SER A 15 -17.38 54.76 -3.44
C SER A 15 -15.90 54.55 -3.11
N VAL A 16 -15.54 54.54 -1.82
CA VAL A 16 -14.25 53.98 -1.43
C VAL A 16 -14.31 52.50 -1.77
N SER A 17 -13.53 52.09 -2.74
CA SER A 17 -13.55 50.71 -3.25
C SER A 17 -13.34 49.74 -2.09
N SER A 18 -14.01 48.59 -2.14
CA SER A 18 -13.85 47.53 -1.13
C SER A 18 -12.37 47.20 -0.87
N THR A 19 -11.51 47.43 -1.86
CA THR A 19 -10.06 47.30 -1.75
C THR A 19 -9.40 48.35 -0.83
N GLU A 20 -9.89 49.60 -0.84
CA GLU A 20 -9.39 50.65 0.06
C GLU A 20 -9.88 50.47 1.49
N ARG A 21 -11.11 49.97 1.71
CA ARG A 21 -11.59 49.60 3.07
C ARG A 21 -10.80 48.47 3.67
N ILE A 22 -10.43 47.43 2.85
CA ILE A 22 -9.58 46.31 3.29
C ILE A 22 -8.18 46.83 3.65
N ARG A 23 -7.67 47.82 2.92
CA ARG A 23 -6.37 48.45 3.20
C ARG A 23 -6.38 49.33 4.45
N GLN A 24 -7.50 49.99 4.72
CA GLN A 24 -7.70 50.84 5.93
C GLN A 24 -7.96 49.99 7.19
N MET A 25 -8.50 48.77 7.09
CA MET A 25 -8.69 47.85 8.22
C MET A 25 -7.39 47.24 8.75
N GLY A 26 -6.23 47.65 8.27
CA GLY A 26 -4.93 47.20 8.81
C GLY A 26 -4.65 45.73 8.57
N LEU A 27 -5.33 45.10 7.59
CA LEU A 27 -5.04 43.73 7.13
C LEU A 27 -3.75 43.69 6.25
N ALA A 28 -2.82 44.63 6.50
CA ALA A 28 -1.47 44.51 5.98
C ALA A 28 -0.87 43.24 6.56
N ARG A 29 -0.45 42.35 5.69
CA ARG A 29 0.22 41.07 5.97
C ARG A 29 1.36 41.36 6.95
N ARG A 30 1.09 41.27 8.26
CA ARG A 30 2.11 41.41 9.30
C ARG A 30 2.97 40.16 9.18
N THR A 31 4.20 40.30 8.72
CA THR A 31 5.17 39.22 8.71
C THR A 31 5.38 38.75 10.15
N ARG A 32 4.83 37.60 10.47
CA ARG A 32 5.04 36.97 11.79
C ARG A 32 6.25 36.04 11.63
N PRO A 33 7.41 36.40 12.20
CA PRO A 33 8.64 35.62 12.00
C PRO A 33 8.50 34.17 12.47
N GLY A 34 7.68 33.93 13.51
CA GLY A 34 7.38 32.56 13.96
C GLY A 34 6.59 31.74 12.93
N GLU A 35 5.60 32.33 12.26
CA GLU A 35 4.83 31.63 11.20
C GLU A 35 5.71 31.35 9.98
N MET A 36 6.60 32.27 9.61
CA MET A 36 7.58 32.05 8.55
C MET A 36 8.54 30.92 8.89
N ALA A 37 9.04 30.86 10.12
CA ALA A 37 9.94 29.79 10.57
C ALA A 37 9.24 28.41 10.50
N ILE A 38 8.00 28.32 10.99
CA ILE A 38 7.19 27.08 10.92
C ILE A 38 6.92 26.70 9.47
N GLN A 39 6.50 27.63 8.63
CA GLN A 39 6.23 27.40 7.22
C GLN A 39 7.49 26.90 6.46
N THR A 40 8.64 27.53 6.74
CA THR A 40 9.91 27.11 6.15
C THR A 40 10.31 25.71 6.62
N PHE A 41 10.14 25.41 7.91
CA PHE A 41 10.40 24.07 8.45
C PHE A 41 9.52 23.00 7.82
N LEU A 42 8.21 23.24 7.72
CA LEU A 42 7.27 22.32 7.08
C LEU A 42 7.58 22.14 5.57
N PHE A 43 7.95 23.23 4.89
CA PHE A 43 8.38 23.16 3.51
C PHE A 43 9.66 22.31 3.34
N LEU A 44 10.66 22.49 4.22
CA LEU A 44 11.87 21.68 4.19
C LEU A 44 11.58 20.19 4.47
N CYS A 45 10.68 19.88 5.40
CA CYS A 45 10.23 18.49 5.64
C CYS A 45 9.61 17.88 4.38
N GLY A 46 8.70 18.61 3.73
CA GLY A 46 8.07 18.14 2.48
C GLY A 46 9.09 18.00 1.33
N PHE A 47 9.99 18.96 1.20
CA PHE A 47 11.07 18.91 0.21
C PHE A 47 12.00 17.70 0.44
N LEU A 48 12.40 17.46 1.70
CA LEU A 48 13.25 16.33 2.06
C LEU A 48 12.59 15.00 1.70
N THR A 49 11.30 14.85 1.96
CA THR A 49 10.54 13.63 1.62
C THR A 49 10.54 13.37 0.10
N ILE A 50 10.29 14.41 -0.70
CA ILE A 50 10.33 14.29 -2.16
C ILE A 50 11.75 13.98 -2.64
N PHE A 51 12.74 14.70 -2.12
CA PHE A 51 14.14 14.52 -2.49
C PHE A 51 14.64 13.10 -2.19
N THR A 52 14.34 12.57 -0.99
CA THR A 52 14.74 11.20 -0.62
C THR A 52 14.06 10.16 -1.50
N THR A 53 12.77 10.33 -1.82
CA THR A 53 12.07 9.41 -2.74
C THR A 53 12.70 9.41 -4.13
N LEU A 54 12.98 10.60 -4.68
CA LEU A 54 13.65 10.72 -5.97
C LEU A 54 15.07 10.15 -5.95
N ALA A 55 15.81 10.36 -4.85
CA ALA A 55 17.15 9.81 -4.68
C ALA A 55 17.13 8.27 -4.64
N ILE A 56 16.17 7.66 -3.94
CA ILE A 56 16.01 6.20 -3.92
C ILE A 56 15.73 5.67 -5.33
N VAL A 57 14.78 6.26 -6.05
CA VAL A 57 14.46 5.84 -7.43
C VAL A 57 15.67 6.01 -8.35
N PHE A 58 16.42 7.12 -8.21
CA PHE A 58 17.62 7.35 -8.98
C PHE A 58 18.72 6.31 -8.71
N VAL A 59 18.97 5.99 -7.43
CA VAL A 59 19.95 4.95 -7.05
C VAL A 59 19.51 3.57 -7.56
N LEU A 60 18.25 3.19 -7.35
CA LEU A 60 17.70 1.93 -7.87
C LEU A 60 17.88 1.84 -9.40
N GLY A 61 17.56 2.91 -10.11
CA GLY A 61 17.70 2.94 -11.57
C GLY A 61 19.15 2.85 -12.02
N ARG A 62 20.05 3.62 -11.40
CA ARG A 62 21.48 3.63 -11.72
C ARG A 62 22.13 2.25 -11.50
N GLU A 63 21.95 1.69 -10.31
CA GLU A 63 22.54 0.38 -9.97
C GLU A 63 21.93 -0.77 -10.80
N SER A 64 20.63 -0.67 -11.13
CA SER A 64 20.00 -1.64 -12.05
C SER A 64 20.57 -1.56 -13.48
N LEU A 65 20.92 -0.36 -13.95
CA LEU A 65 21.55 -0.18 -15.25
C LEU A 65 22.98 -0.73 -15.28
N LEU A 66 23.73 -0.61 -14.17
CA LEU A 66 25.06 -1.18 -14.07
C LEU A 66 25.06 -2.70 -14.25
N LEU A 67 24.00 -3.40 -13.75
CA LEU A 67 23.88 -4.85 -13.95
C LEU A 67 23.83 -5.24 -15.44
N ILE A 68 23.15 -4.45 -16.26
CA ILE A 68 22.97 -4.70 -17.69
C ILE A 68 24.19 -4.26 -18.50
N GLN A 69 24.95 -3.27 -18.02
CA GLN A 69 26.10 -2.69 -18.72
C GLN A 69 27.43 -3.33 -18.36
N THR A 70 27.46 -4.14 -17.31
CA THR A 70 28.70 -4.75 -16.81
C THR A 70 28.81 -6.18 -17.32
N ASP A 71 29.91 -6.47 -18.02
CA ASP A 71 30.29 -7.83 -18.37
C ASP A 71 30.79 -8.56 -17.13
N TYR A 72 30.12 -9.64 -16.76
CA TYR A 72 30.50 -10.46 -15.62
C TYR A 72 31.40 -11.61 -16.09
N ILE A 73 32.60 -11.70 -15.49
CA ILE A 73 33.58 -12.75 -15.83
C ILE A 73 33.55 -13.78 -14.71
N ASP A 74 33.26 -15.02 -15.06
CA ASP A 74 33.29 -16.15 -14.12
C ASP A 74 34.74 -16.59 -13.80
N GLY A 75 34.89 -17.50 -12.82
CA GLY A 75 36.19 -18.05 -12.45
C GLY A 75 36.89 -18.87 -13.56
N SER A 76 36.21 -19.17 -14.67
CA SER A 76 36.74 -19.84 -15.86
C SER A 76 37.18 -18.84 -16.94
N GLY A 77 36.94 -17.55 -16.76
CA GLY A 77 37.25 -16.50 -17.73
C GLY A 77 36.15 -16.32 -18.81
N THR A 78 34.98 -16.92 -18.63
CA THR A 78 33.87 -16.77 -19.56
C THR A 78 33.15 -15.44 -19.25
N VAL A 79 32.90 -14.63 -20.28
CA VAL A 79 32.16 -13.38 -20.19
C VAL A 79 30.66 -13.70 -20.31
N HIS A 80 29.91 -13.25 -19.31
CA HIS A 80 28.45 -13.33 -19.28
C HIS A 80 27.86 -11.94 -19.48
N ASP A 81 27.26 -11.71 -20.64
CA ASP A 81 26.45 -10.52 -20.93
C ASP A 81 25.00 -10.79 -20.52
N ILE A 82 24.47 -9.96 -19.62
CA ILE A 82 23.10 -10.10 -19.11
C ILE A 82 22.22 -9.06 -19.78
N GLY A 83 21.43 -9.50 -20.74
CA GLY A 83 20.47 -8.64 -21.44
C GLY A 83 19.14 -8.47 -20.67
N VAL A 84 18.43 -7.40 -20.98
CA VAL A 84 17.07 -7.14 -20.44
C VAL A 84 16.10 -8.30 -20.75
N LEU A 85 16.28 -8.98 -21.88
CA LEU A 85 15.43 -10.10 -22.27
C LEU A 85 15.65 -11.35 -21.40
N ASP A 86 16.81 -11.50 -20.78
CA ASP A 86 17.12 -12.64 -19.91
C ASP A 86 16.27 -12.61 -18.63
N PHE A 87 15.92 -11.41 -18.14
CA PHE A 87 15.01 -11.25 -17.01
C PHE A 87 13.59 -11.76 -17.30
N VAL A 88 13.14 -11.69 -18.54
CA VAL A 88 11.78 -12.09 -18.95
C VAL A 88 11.74 -13.53 -19.43
N ASN A 89 12.75 -13.97 -20.18
CA ASN A 89 12.75 -15.27 -20.86
C ASN A 89 13.23 -16.41 -19.96
N THR A 90 14.02 -16.11 -18.92
CA THR A 90 14.58 -17.13 -18.03
C THR A 90 13.61 -17.38 -16.86
N THR A 91 13.31 -18.64 -16.58
CA THR A 91 12.44 -19.08 -15.48
C THR A 91 13.21 -19.52 -14.23
N ALA A 92 14.52 -19.26 -14.17
CA ALA A 92 15.36 -19.57 -13.02
C ALA A 92 15.98 -18.29 -12.47
N TRP A 93 15.96 -18.12 -11.14
CA TRP A 93 16.61 -17.04 -10.44
C TRP A 93 17.79 -17.57 -9.63
N GLN A 94 18.99 -17.47 -10.19
CA GLN A 94 20.25 -17.91 -9.58
C GLN A 94 21.38 -16.96 -10.04
N PRO A 95 21.50 -15.75 -9.46
CA PRO A 95 22.50 -14.76 -9.90
C PRO A 95 23.92 -15.29 -9.85
N HIS A 96 24.29 -16.06 -8.81
CA HIS A 96 25.60 -16.70 -8.69
C HIS A 96 25.92 -17.67 -9.84
N SER A 97 24.93 -18.11 -10.61
CA SER A 97 25.06 -18.95 -11.81
C SER A 97 24.67 -18.19 -13.09
N TYR A 98 24.65 -16.86 -13.05
CA TYR A 98 24.32 -15.94 -14.16
C TYR A 98 22.92 -16.17 -14.76
N LYS A 99 21.98 -16.71 -13.98
CA LYS A 99 20.57 -16.89 -14.36
C LYS A 99 19.69 -15.91 -13.59
N VAL A 100 19.16 -14.91 -14.26
CA VAL A 100 18.46 -13.78 -13.65
C VAL A 100 17.01 -13.63 -14.11
N GLY A 101 16.28 -14.73 -14.25
CA GLY A 101 14.86 -14.71 -14.61
C GLY A 101 13.98 -14.23 -13.45
N ILE A 102 13.26 -13.10 -13.60
CA ILE A 102 12.42 -12.52 -12.53
C ILE A 102 11.13 -13.30 -12.25
N ALA A 103 10.69 -14.14 -13.19
CA ALA A 103 9.42 -14.86 -13.13
C ALA A 103 9.20 -15.65 -11.81
N PRO A 104 10.17 -16.37 -11.24
CA PRO A 104 10.02 -17.08 -9.97
C PRO A 104 9.67 -16.13 -8.81
N LEU A 105 10.41 -15.02 -8.67
CA LEU A 105 10.24 -14.08 -7.58
C LEU A 105 8.90 -13.31 -7.72
N ALA A 106 8.56 -12.90 -8.94
CA ALA A 106 7.33 -12.20 -9.22
C ALA A 106 6.10 -13.08 -9.00
N SER A 107 6.14 -14.35 -9.49
CA SER A 107 5.04 -15.30 -9.30
C SER A 107 4.80 -15.61 -7.82
N ALA A 108 5.85 -15.83 -7.03
CA ALA A 108 5.75 -16.06 -5.59
C ALA A 108 5.16 -14.86 -4.85
N THR A 109 5.58 -13.63 -5.21
CA THR A 109 5.05 -12.40 -4.62
C THR A 109 3.58 -12.19 -4.96
N LEU A 110 3.18 -12.41 -6.21
CA LEU A 110 1.78 -12.29 -6.63
C LEU A 110 0.91 -13.39 -6.02
N MET A 111 1.39 -14.63 -5.98
CA MET A 111 0.67 -15.77 -5.42
C MET A 111 0.42 -15.58 -3.91
N SER A 112 1.45 -15.21 -3.14
CA SER A 112 1.31 -14.94 -1.71
C SER A 112 0.34 -13.79 -1.43
N SER A 113 0.44 -12.71 -2.20
CA SER A 113 -0.46 -11.56 -2.08
C SER A 113 -1.90 -11.92 -2.44
N ALA A 114 -2.11 -12.73 -3.49
CA ALA A 114 -3.44 -13.19 -3.87
C ALA A 114 -4.09 -14.05 -2.76
N ILE A 115 -3.33 -14.98 -2.16
CA ILE A 115 -3.81 -15.81 -1.04
C ILE A 115 -4.17 -14.93 0.15
N ALA A 116 -3.33 -13.96 0.50
CA ALA A 116 -3.62 -13.03 1.58
C ALA A 116 -4.89 -12.21 1.33
N MET A 117 -5.10 -11.74 0.10
CA MET A 117 -6.30 -10.98 -0.26
C MET A 117 -7.57 -11.83 -0.26
N LEU A 118 -7.51 -13.10 -0.61
CA LEU A 118 -8.64 -14.03 -0.50
C LEU A 118 -9.14 -14.17 0.94
N VAL A 119 -8.28 -13.97 1.93
CA VAL A 119 -8.64 -13.98 3.36
C VAL A 119 -9.00 -12.58 3.84
N ALA A 120 -8.13 -11.60 3.61
CA ALA A 120 -8.24 -10.27 4.19
C ALA A 120 -9.43 -9.46 3.66
N LEU A 121 -9.72 -9.52 2.35
CA LEU A 121 -10.79 -8.69 1.78
C LEU A 121 -12.18 -9.12 2.24
N PRO A 122 -12.61 -10.40 2.12
CA PRO A 122 -13.95 -10.78 2.51
C PRO A 122 -14.16 -10.69 4.03
N LEU A 123 -13.22 -11.14 4.84
CA LEU A 123 -13.33 -11.10 6.29
C LEU A 123 -13.20 -9.67 6.83
N GLY A 124 -12.30 -8.87 6.28
CA GLY A 124 -12.12 -7.47 6.65
C GLY A 124 -13.34 -6.63 6.30
N LEU A 125 -13.88 -6.76 5.08
CA LEU A 125 -15.11 -6.07 4.69
C LEU A 125 -16.32 -6.53 5.50
N GLY A 126 -16.45 -7.84 5.74
CA GLY A 126 -17.53 -8.38 6.59
C GLY A 126 -17.46 -7.81 8.02
N SER A 127 -16.25 -7.73 8.58
CA SER A 127 -16.02 -7.10 9.89
C SER A 127 -16.36 -5.61 9.88
N ALA A 128 -15.98 -4.88 8.83
CA ALA A 128 -16.28 -3.45 8.66
C ALA A 128 -17.79 -3.20 8.59
N ILE A 129 -18.53 -3.99 7.79
CA ILE A 129 -19.98 -3.89 7.70
C ILE A 129 -20.63 -4.17 9.06
N TYR A 130 -20.17 -5.23 9.75
CA TYR A 130 -20.68 -5.53 11.08
C TYR A 130 -20.46 -4.37 12.06
N LEU A 131 -19.25 -3.83 12.12
CA LEU A 131 -18.90 -2.75 13.03
C LEU A 131 -19.63 -1.44 12.71
N SER A 132 -19.79 -1.11 11.42
CA SER A 132 -20.46 0.13 11.00
C SER A 132 -21.98 0.06 11.15
N GLU A 133 -22.63 -1.05 10.74
CA GLU A 133 -24.07 -1.10 10.56
C GLU A 133 -24.82 -1.91 11.65
N TYR A 134 -24.16 -2.88 12.28
CA TYR A 134 -24.83 -3.82 13.19
C TYR A 134 -24.37 -3.73 14.65
N ALA A 135 -23.09 -3.41 14.88
CA ALA A 135 -22.52 -3.39 16.22
C ALA A 135 -23.11 -2.27 17.08
N SER A 136 -23.28 -2.54 18.37
CA SER A 136 -23.56 -1.49 19.35
C SER A 136 -22.32 -0.62 19.56
N SER A 137 -22.52 0.62 20.04
CA SER A 137 -21.42 1.54 20.36
C SER A 137 -20.38 0.93 21.29
N THR A 138 -20.82 0.12 22.26
CA THR A 138 -19.92 -0.57 23.22
C THR A 138 -19.07 -1.63 22.51
N VAL A 139 -19.66 -2.44 21.63
CA VAL A 139 -18.92 -3.48 20.87
C VAL A 139 -17.89 -2.81 19.96
N ARG A 140 -18.28 -1.73 19.26
CA ARG A 140 -17.37 -0.99 18.39
C ARG A 140 -16.18 -0.39 19.18
N GLN A 141 -16.42 0.19 20.35
CA GLN A 141 -15.38 0.75 21.22
C GLN A 141 -14.41 -0.29 21.78
N ILE A 142 -14.79 -1.56 21.85
CA ILE A 142 -13.92 -2.65 22.30
C ILE A 142 -13.19 -3.28 21.11
N VAL A 143 -13.91 -3.60 20.01
CA VAL A 143 -13.34 -4.36 18.90
C VAL A 143 -12.36 -3.53 18.07
N LYS A 144 -12.65 -2.23 17.86
CA LYS A 144 -11.75 -1.36 17.06
C LYS A 144 -10.34 -1.26 17.68
N PRO A 145 -10.15 -0.98 18.98
CA PRO A 145 -8.82 -1.04 19.60
C PRO A 145 -8.15 -2.41 19.54
N ILE A 146 -8.90 -3.51 19.64
CA ILE A 146 -8.33 -4.87 19.51
C ILE A 146 -7.74 -5.06 18.11
N LEU A 147 -8.46 -4.63 17.05
CA LEU A 147 -7.95 -4.67 15.68
C LEU A 147 -6.69 -3.81 15.52
N GLU A 148 -6.65 -2.63 16.14
CA GLU A 148 -5.50 -1.73 16.11
C GLU A 148 -4.27 -2.35 16.82
N VAL A 149 -4.48 -3.03 17.96
CA VAL A 149 -3.41 -3.78 18.67
C VAL A 149 -2.87 -4.92 17.80
N LEU A 150 -3.75 -5.68 17.14
CA LEU A 150 -3.35 -6.74 16.21
C LEU A 150 -2.52 -6.20 15.03
N ALA A 151 -2.89 -5.04 14.50
CA ALA A 151 -2.12 -4.38 13.44
C ALA A 151 -0.71 -3.92 13.93
N GLY A 152 -0.52 -3.72 15.23
CA GLY A 152 0.76 -3.34 15.85
C GLY A 152 1.71 -4.51 16.14
N VAL A 153 1.29 -5.76 15.99
CA VAL A 153 2.16 -6.93 16.22
C VAL A 153 3.28 -6.96 15.18
N PRO A 154 4.57 -7.15 15.57
CA PRO A 154 5.68 -7.25 14.64
C PRO A 154 5.48 -8.38 13.62
N THR A 155 5.71 -8.09 12.32
CA THR A 155 5.42 -9.05 11.24
C THR A 155 6.25 -10.33 11.32
N VAL A 156 7.43 -10.27 11.93
CA VAL A 156 8.25 -11.46 12.20
C VAL A 156 7.53 -12.47 13.09
N VAL A 157 6.72 -12.02 14.05
CA VAL A 157 5.94 -12.90 14.94
C VAL A 157 4.89 -13.66 14.12
N TYR A 158 4.23 -13.00 13.19
CA TYR A 158 3.32 -13.65 12.23
C TYR A 158 4.04 -14.67 11.35
N GLY A 159 5.29 -14.39 10.94
CA GLY A 159 6.11 -15.34 10.19
C GLY A 159 6.39 -16.63 10.97
N PHE A 160 6.77 -16.49 12.25
CA PHE A 160 6.93 -17.64 13.14
C PHE A 160 5.61 -18.38 13.40
N PHE A 161 4.51 -17.65 13.54
CA PHE A 161 3.19 -18.27 13.68
C PHE A 161 2.81 -19.06 12.42
N ALA A 162 3.10 -18.55 11.24
CA ALA A 162 2.90 -19.25 9.98
C ALA A 162 3.69 -20.57 9.94
N LEU A 163 4.97 -20.53 10.32
CA LEU A 163 5.85 -21.68 10.27
C LEU A 163 5.53 -22.72 11.36
N GLN A 164 5.27 -22.30 12.59
CA GLN A 164 5.14 -23.17 13.75
C GLN A 164 3.71 -23.67 14.01
N PHE A 165 2.71 -22.95 13.54
CA PHE A 165 1.32 -23.30 13.75
C PHE A 165 0.56 -23.57 12.45
N MET A 166 0.58 -22.64 11.49
CA MET A 166 -0.21 -22.78 10.29
C MET A 166 0.29 -23.90 9.37
N THR A 167 1.61 -24.02 9.20
CA THR A 167 2.19 -25.09 8.35
C THR A 167 1.91 -26.47 8.92
N PRO A 168 2.17 -26.82 10.22
CA PRO A 168 1.77 -28.09 10.78
C PRO A 168 0.27 -28.39 10.67
N LEU A 169 -0.59 -27.39 10.93
CA LEU A 169 -2.03 -27.53 10.77
C LEU A 169 -2.41 -27.94 9.34
N MET A 170 -1.82 -27.31 8.34
CA MET A 170 -2.05 -27.65 6.92
C MET A 170 -1.49 -29.02 6.57
N GLN A 171 -0.33 -29.39 7.12
CA GLN A 171 0.26 -30.74 6.94
C GLN A 171 -0.61 -31.85 7.54
N ASP A 172 -1.25 -31.60 8.68
CA ASP A 172 -2.15 -32.56 9.32
C ASP A 172 -3.47 -32.70 8.55
N MET A 173 -3.93 -31.62 7.88
CA MET A 173 -5.16 -31.63 7.08
C MET A 173 -4.99 -32.17 5.67
N LEU A 174 -3.88 -31.85 5.00
CA LEU A 174 -3.65 -32.11 3.56
C LEU A 174 -2.58 -33.18 3.32
N GLY A 175 -1.85 -33.57 4.36
CA GLY A 175 -0.74 -34.52 4.27
C GLY A 175 0.63 -33.85 4.18
N ARG A 176 1.61 -34.43 4.86
CA ARG A 176 2.99 -33.92 4.92
C ARG A 176 3.74 -34.04 3.59
N ASP A 177 3.30 -34.94 2.73
CA ASP A 177 3.86 -35.13 1.38
C ASP A 177 3.36 -34.05 0.40
N THR A 178 2.24 -33.39 0.74
CA THR A 178 1.63 -32.32 -0.08
C THR A 178 2.11 -30.93 0.31
N VAL A 179 2.35 -30.70 1.60
CA VAL A 179 2.68 -29.37 2.13
C VAL A 179 4.12 -29.36 2.63
N GLU A 180 4.99 -28.61 1.98
CA GLU A 180 6.37 -28.42 2.43
C GLU A 180 6.40 -27.63 3.75
N ILE A 181 7.52 -27.75 4.50
CA ILE A 181 7.73 -27.04 5.78
C ILE A 181 7.70 -25.51 5.55
N PHE A 182 8.43 -25.05 4.53
CA PHE A 182 8.32 -23.68 4.05
C PHE A 182 7.41 -23.70 2.85
N ASN A 183 6.33 -22.89 2.88
CA ASN A 183 5.39 -22.86 1.77
C ASN A 183 4.67 -21.50 1.68
N VAL A 184 4.29 -21.13 0.48
CA VAL A 184 3.65 -19.85 0.19
C VAL A 184 2.24 -19.78 0.77
N ALA A 185 1.52 -20.91 0.85
CA ALA A 185 0.14 -20.94 1.33
C ALA A 185 0.03 -20.55 2.80
N SER A 186 0.82 -21.16 3.69
CA SER A 186 0.80 -20.82 5.12
C SER A 186 1.23 -19.37 5.35
N ALA A 187 2.28 -18.92 4.66
CA ALA A 187 2.74 -17.54 4.71
C ALA A 187 1.65 -16.55 4.25
N GLY A 188 1.01 -16.83 3.11
CA GLY A 188 -0.06 -16.00 2.54
C GLY A 188 -1.32 -15.95 3.40
N LEU A 189 -1.75 -17.09 3.96
CA LEU A 189 -2.91 -17.14 4.87
C LEU A 189 -2.68 -16.29 6.12
N VAL A 190 -1.52 -16.42 6.76
CA VAL A 190 -1.20 -15.65 7.97
C VAL A 190 -0.98 -14.17 7.65
N MET A 191 -0.40 -13.85 6.49
CA MET A 191 -0.34 -12.48 5.98
C MET A 191 -1.75 -11.90 5.80
N GLY A 192 -2.71 -12.69 5.30
CA GLY A 192 -4.11 -12.27 5.21
C GLY A 192 -4.72 -11.93 6.57
N VAL A 193 -4.44 -12.73 7.60
CA VAL A 193 -4.88 -12.44 8.98
C VAL A 193 -4.23 -11.14 9.50
N MET A 194 -2.96 -10.91 9.24
CA MET A 194 -2.24 -9.69 9.61
C MET A 194 -2.80 -8.43 8.94
N ILE A 195 -3.25 -8.55 7.68
CA ILE A 195 -3.79 -7.42 6.90
C ILE A 195 -5.28 -7.16 7.22
N LEU A 196 -6.00 -8.15 7.73
CA LEU A 196 -7.43 -8.06 8.04
C LEU A 196 -7.81 -6.83 8.87
N PRO A 197 -7.11 -6.45 9.96
CA PRO A 197 -7.42 -5.26 10.73
C PRO A 197 -7.36 -3.98 9.91
N LEU A 198 -6.38 -3.86 9.01
CA LEU A 198 -6.24 -2.71 8.11
C LEU A 198 -7.45 -2.57 7.18
N VAL A 199 -7.86 -3.67 6.53
CA VAL A 199 -9.03 -3.69 5.66
C VAL A 199 -10.30 -3.36 6.44
N ALA A 200 -10.47 -3.97 7.63
CA ALA A 200 -11.63 -3.75 8.48
C ALA A 200 -11.75 -2.29 8.93
N SER A 201 -10.67 -1.70 9.46
CA SER A 201 -10.68 -0.33 9.95
C SER A 201 -10.92 0.68 8.83
N MET A 202 -10.20 0.60 7.73
CA MET A 202 -10.36 1.56 6.62
C MET A 202 -11.70 1.43 5.91
N SER A 203 -12.21 0.21 5.75
CA SER A 203 -13.54 0.00 5.17
C SER A 203 -14.66 0.47 6.12
N GLU A 204 -14.48 0.29 7.44
CA GLU A 204 -15.41 0.78 8.46
C GLU A 204 -15.45 2.32 8.46
N ASP A 205 -14.29 2.99 8.35
CA ASP A 205 -14.22 4.44 8.23
C ASP A 205 -14.95 4.94 6.96
N ALA A 206 -14.78 4.24 5.83
CA ALA A 206 -15.47 4.56 4.58
C ALA A 206 -17.00 4.39 4.68
N LEU A 207 -17.48 3.31 5.31
CA LEU A 207 -18.89 3.06 5.54
C LEU A 207 -19.49 4.10 6.51
N SER A 208 -18.76 4.45 7.56
CA SER A 208 -19.21 5.42 8.55
C SER A 208 -19.26 6.86 8.03
N ALA A 209 -18.49 7.17 6.99
CA ALA A 209 -18.52 8.49 6.32
C ALA A 209 -19.79 8.72 5.49
N VAL A 210 -20.57 7.70 5.17
CA VAL A 210 -21.85 7.84 4.46
C VAL A 210 -22.84 8.60 5.33
N PRO A 211 -23.52 9.66 4.83
CA PRO A 211 -24.44 10.48 5.60
C PRO A 211 -25.58 9.66 6.22
N HIS A 212 -25.89 9.95 7.49
CA HIS A 212 -27.02 9.29 8.20
C HIS A 212 -28.38 9.53 7.55
N THR A 213 -28.57 10.68 6.91
CA THR A 213 -29.80 11.05 6.20
C THR A 213 -30.16 10.05 5.11
N LEU A 214 -29.20 9.45 4.42
CA LEU A 214 -29.45 8.40 3.42
C LEU A 214 -30.02 7.14 4.06
N ARG A 215 -29.52 6.77 5.24
CA ARG A 215 -30.02 5.62 6.01
C ARG A 215 -31.43 5.87 6.52
N GLU A 216 -31.68 7.04 7.08
CA GLU A 216 -32.99 7.45 7.60
C GLU A 216 -34.05 7.50 6.49
N ALA A 217 -33.69 8.04 5.32
CA ALA A 217 -34.59 8.05 4.17
C ALA A 217 -34.96 6.62 3.71
N ALA A 218 -33.98 5.70 3.68
CA ALA A 218 -34.23 4.30 3.34
C ALA A 218 -35.15 3.61 4.35
N TYR A 219 -34.93 3.80 5.64
CA TYR A 219 -35.80 3.27 6.70
C TYR A 219 -37.19 3.88 6.65
N GLY A 220 -37.33 5.17 6.33
CA GLY A 220 -38.61 5.82 6.12
C GLY A 220 -39.42 5.25 4.95
N LEU A 221 -38.75 4.67 3.95
CA LEU A 221 -39.37 3.93 2.84
C LEU A 221 -39.65 2.46 3.17
N GLY A 222 -39.35 1.99 4.40
CA GLY A 222 -39.60 0.62 4.85
C GLY A 222 -38.50 -0.38 4.54
N SER A 223 -37.28 0.08 4.14
CA SER A 223 -36.16 -0.82 3.89
C SER A 223 -35.65 -1.44 5.19
N THR A 224 -35.26 -2.72 5.12
CA THR A 224 -34.57 -3.42 6.21
C THR A 224 -33.11 -2.95 6.35
N ARG A 225 -32.46 -3.24 7.49
CA ARG A 225 -31.04 -2.93 7.67
C ARG A 225 -30.17 -3.53 6.57
N LEU A 226 -30.42 -4.79 6.21
CA LEU A 226 -29.65 -5.48 5.18
C LEU A 226 -29.82 -4.81 3.81
N GLU A 227 -31.06 -4.49 3.43
CA GLU A 227 -31.33 -3.80 2.16
C GLU A 227 -30.69 -2.42 2.12
N THR A 228 -30.80 -1.65 3.19
CA THR A 228 -30.12 -0.33 3.30
C THR A 228 -28.62 -0.47 3.18
N THR A 229 -28.01 -1.45 3.86
CA THR A 229 -26.56 -1.69 3.79
C THR A 229 -26.12 -2.05 2.37
N ILE A 230 -26.77 -3.02 1.73
CA ILE A 230 -26.35 -3.55 0.41
C ILE A 230 -26.67 -2.58 -0.72
N ARG A 231 -27.83 -1.91 -0.69
CA ARG A 231 -28.31 -1.12 -1.82
C ARG A 231 -27.98 0.38 -1.73
N ILE A 232 -27.64 0.87 -0.54
CA ILE A 232 -27.41 2.30 -0.32
C ILE A 232 -26.02 2.56 0.26
N VAL A 233 -25.72 2.00 1.45
CA VAL A 233 -24.48 2.31 2.16
C VAL A 233 -23.26 1.77 1.44
N LEU A 234 -23.29 0.50 1.02
CA LEU A 234 -22.17 -0.14 0.35
C LEU A 234 -21.82 0.51 -1.00
N PRO A 235 -22.79 0.80 -1.90
CA PRO A 235 -22.50 1.54 -3.12
C PRO A 235 -22.00 2.95 -2.88
N ALA A 236 -22.55 3.67 -1.88
CA ALA A 236 -22.11 5.00 -1.50
C ALA A 236 -20.66 5.02 -0.95
N ALA A 237 -20.24 3.98 -0.23
CA ALA A 237 -18.91 3.84 0.34
C ALA A 237 -17.89 3.17 -0.61
N VAL A 238 -18.30 2.73 -1.81
CA VAL A 238 -17.48 1.87 -2.68
C VAL A 238 -16.12 2.48 -2.99
N SER A 239 -16.04 3.79 -3.20
CA SER A 239 -14.77 4.47 -3.50
C SER A 239 -13.77 4.36 -2.34
N GLY A 240 -14.23 4.51 -1.10
CA GLY A 240 -13.41 4.36 0.10
C GLY A 240 -13.01 2.90 0.36
N ILE A 241 -13.93 1.95 0.15
CA ILE A 241 -13.66 0.51 0.27
C ILE A 241 -12.61 0.06 -0.75
N VAL A 242 -12.75 0.49 -2.01
CA VAL A 242 -11.76 0.19 -3.05
C VAL A 242 -10.40 0.78 -2.69
N ALA A 243 -10.34 2.00 -2.15
CA ALA A 243 -9.09 2.58 -1.67
C ALA A 243 -8.46 1.74 -0.55
N ALA A 244 -9.25 1.25 0.42
CA ALA A 244 -8.79 0.36 1.47
C ALA A 244 -8.20 -0.95 0.91
N PHE A 245 -8.87 -1.57 -0.07
CA PHE A 245 -8.40 -2.79 -0.73
C PHE A 245 -7.06 -2.59 -1.44
N ILE A 246 -6.88 -1.47 -2.09
CA ILE A 246 -5.66 -1.16 -2.82
C ILE A 246 -4.48 -0.95 -1.87
N ILE A 247 -4.69 -0.26 -0.75
CA ILE A 247 -3.67 -0.10 0.28
C ILE A 247 -3.31 -1.48 0.87
N ALA A 248 -4.30 -2.34 1.09
CA ALA A 248 -4.10 -3.71 1.56
C ALA A 248 -3.26 -4.55 0.57
N ILE A 249 -3.57 -4.49 -0.74
CA ILE A 249 -2.81 -5.18 -1.79
C ILE A 249 -1.37 -4.66 -1.85
N SER A 250 -1.18 -3.34 -1.81
CA SER A 250 0.16 -2.73 -1.81
C SER A 250 0.99 -3.17 -0.61
N ARG A 251 0.35 -3.28 0.58
CA ARG A 251 0.98 -3.79 1.80
C ARG A 251 1.35 -5.27 1.67
N ALA A 252 0.49 -6.10 1.08
CA ALA A 252 0.75 -7.52 0.88
C ALA A 252 1.96 -7.77 -0.04
N ILE A 253 2.05 -7.04 -1.15
CA ILE A 253 3.16 -7.15 -2.10
C ILE A 253 4.49 -6.73 -1.47
N GLY A 254 4.46 -5.74 -0.58
CA GLY A 254 5.64 -5.24 0.14
C GLY A 254 6.00 -6.02 1.40
N GLU A 255 5.22 -7.06 1.79
CA GLU A 255 5.51 -7.80 3.02
C GLU A 255 6.80 -8.63 2.90
N THR A 256 7.67 -8.43 3.86
CA THR A 256 9.02 -9.01 3.83
C THR A 256 9.21 -10.13 4.83
N MET A 257 8.90 -9.87 6.11
CA MET A 257 9.32 -10.75 7.20
C MET A 257 8.53 -12.05 7.25
N ILE A 258 7.21 -12.01 7.02
CA ILE A 258 6.39 -13.23 6.96
C ILE A 258 6.89 -14.12 5.83
N MET A 259 7.18 -13.53 4.66
CA MET A 259 7.65 -14.27 3.49
C MET A 259 9.05 -14.83 3.72
N ALA A 260 9.98 -14.05 4.26
CA ALA A 260 11.35 -14.51 4.52
C ALA A 260 11.41 -15.65 5.54
N VAL A 261 10.49 -15.67 6.53
CA VAL A 261 10.46 -16.69 7.58
C VAL A 261 9.69 -17.94 7.17
N ALA A 262 8.55 -17.81 6.47
CA ALA A 262 7.61 -18.92 6.29
C ALA A 262 7.45 -19.40 4.84
N ALA A 263 7.66 -18.55 3.82
CA ALA A 263 7.53 -18.97 2.43
C ALA A 263 8.76 -19.71 1.90
N GLY A 264 9.92 -19.49 2.53
CA GLY A 264 11.19 -20.13 2.15
C GLY A 264 12.01 -19.32 1.15
N ALA A 265 13.05 -19.96 0.61
CA ALA A 265 14.07 -19.32 -0.24
C ALA A 265 14.41 -20.19 -1.48
N ARG A 266 13.44 -20.89 -2.05
CA ARG A 266 13.68 -21.70 -3.26
C ARG A 266 13.39 -20.84 -4.50
N PRO A 267 14.37 -20.57 -5.36
CA PRO A 267 14.22 -19.70 -6.52
C PRO A 267 13.62 -20.43 -7.73
N ASN A 268 12.58 -21.25 -7.51
CA ASN A 268 11.91 -22.02 -8.54
C ASN A 268 10.61 -21.32 -8.98
N PHE A 269 10.33 -21.39 -10.28
CA PHE A 269 9.02 -21.01 -10.79
C PHE A 269 8.02 -22.12 -10.46
N THR A 270 7.10 -21.84 -9.55
CA THR A 270 6.01 -22.76 -9.19
C THR A 270 4.69 -21.99 -9.12
N ILE A 271 3.60 -22.68 -9.46
CA ILE A 271 2.23 -22.22 -9.26
C ILE A 271 1.59 -22.96 -8.07
N ASN A 272 2.30 -23.99 -7.53
CA ASN A 272 1.83 -24.73 -6.38
C ASN A 272 2.07 -23.93 -5.09
N PRO A 273 1.02 -23.48 -4.36
CA PRO A 273 1.17 -22.68 -3.16
C PRO A 273 1.73 -23.47 -1.96
N PHE A 274 1.74 -24.80 -2.02
CA PHE A 274 2.23 -25.68 -0.94
C PHE A 274 3.72 -25.95 -1.01
N GLU A 275 4.39 -25.41 -2.02
CA GLU A 275 5.84 -25.48 -2.18
C GLU A 275 6.51 -24.21 -1.66
N SER A 276 7.82 -24.36 -1.36
CA SER A 276 8.69 -23.23 -1.03
C SER A 276 8.96 -22.37 -2.26
N ALA A 277 8.81 -21.07 -2.11
CA ALA A 277 9.17 -20.12 -3.15
C ALA A 277 9.76 -18.82 -2.54
N TRP A 278 10.61 -18.15 -3.31
CA TRP A 278 11.26 -16.92 -2.90
C TRP A 278 10.50 -15.71 -3.43
N THR A 279 10.02 -14.85 -2.55
CA THR A 279 9.38 -13.59 -2.96
C THR A 279 10.43 -12.51 -3.24
N MET A 280 10.07 -11.48 -3.99
CA MET A 280 10.97 -10.35 -4.29
C MET A 280 11.49 -9.68 -3.02
N THR A 281 10.62 -9.41 -2.06
CA THR A 281 10.97 -8.79 -0.76
C THR A 281 11.79 -9.72 0.11
N GLY A 282 11.45 -11.02 0.15
CA GLY A 282 12.20 -12.06 0.87
C GLY A 282 13.62 -12.21 0.30
N TYR A 283 13.77 -12.15 -1.03
CA TYR A 283 15.07 -12.15 -1.70
C TYR A 283 15.92 -10.95 -1.27
N ILE A 284 15.38 -9.73 -1.40
CA ILE A 284 16.10 -8.51 -1.01
C ILE A 284 16.56 -8.59 0.45
N ALA A 285 15.66 -9.02 1.36
CA ALA A 285 15.99 -9.10 2.78
C ALA A 285 17.08 -10.11 3.10
N SER A 286 17.02 -11.32 2.50
CA SER A 286 17.99 -12.37 2.78
C SER A 286 19.36 -12.07 2.20
N ILE A 287 19.42 -11.49 1.00
CA ILE A 287 20.70 -11.13 0.38
C ILE A 287 21.31 -9.89 1.05
N SER A 288 20.51 -8.86 1.35
CA SER A 288 21.00 -7.64 2.02
C SER A 288 21.53 -7.88 3.44
N GLY A 289 21.13 -8.97 4.09
CA GLY A 289 21.66 -9.37 5.42
C GLY A 289 22.95 -10.18 5.36
N GLY A 290 23.42 -10.56 4.16
CA GLY A 290 24.65 -11.32 3.97
C GLY A 290 25.89 -10.45 3.77
N ASP A 291 27.06 -11.11 3.73
CA ASP A 291 28.34 -10.48 3.40
C ASP A 291 28.52 -10.44 1.88
N LEU A 292 28.10 -9.33 1.27
CA LEU A 292 28.13 -9.15 -0.18
C LEU A 292 29.34 -8.35 -0.60
N ALA A 293 30.08 -8.89 -1.57
CA ALA A 293 31.11 -8.09 -2.24
C ALA A 293 30.44 -7.08 -3.19
N TYR A 294 30.92 -5.83 -3.15
CA TYR A 294 30.49 -4.79 -4.08
C TYR A 294 30.84 -5.21 -5.53
N ASP A 295 30.07 -4.72 -6.49
CA ASP A 295 30.26 -4.98 -7.93
C ASP A 295 30.08 -6.46 -8.36
N THR A 296 29.45 -7.28 -7.51
CA THR A 296 29.04 -8.64 -7.88
C THR A 296 27.62 -8.65 -8.49
N LEU A 297 27.32 -9.66 -9.27
CA LEU A 297 25.98 -9.86 -9.83
C LEU A 297 24.93 -10.01 -8.72
N ASP A 298 25.26 -10.69 -7.62
CA ASP A 298 24.36 -10.83 -6.46
C ASP A 298 24.04 -9.46 -5.83
N TYR A 299 25.05 -8.59 -5.67
CA TYR A 299 24.86 -7.23 -5.17
C TYR A 299 23.96 -6.39 -6.09
N ASN A 300 24.27 -6.35 -7.39
CA ASN A 300 23.53 -5.54 -8.35
C ASN A 300 22.10 -6.06 -8.58
N SER A 301 21.87 -7.37 -8.42
CA SER A 301 20.55 -8.00 -8.57
C SER A 301 19.53 -7.50 -7.54
N ILE A 302 19.96 -7.09 -6.33
CA ILE A 302 19.08 -6.52 -5.30
C ILE A 302 18.40 -5.25 -5.82
N PHE A 303 19.17 -4.39 -6.50
CA PHE A 303 18.65 -3.11 -7.03
C PHE A 303 17.67 -3.34 -8.18
N VAL A 304 17.93 -4.33 -9.05
CA VAL A 304 17.01 -4.69 -10.13
C VAL A 304 15.69 -5.23 -9.56
N VAL A 305 15.75 -6.15 -8.59
CA VAL A 305 14.54 -6.66 -7.93
C VAL A 305 13.80 -5.54 -7.21
N GLY A 306 14.52 -4.66 -6.52
CA GLY A 306 13.96 -3.48 -5.86
C GLY A 306 13.29 -2.51 -6.84
N LEU A 307 13.90 -2.23 -7.99
CA LEU A 307 13.33 -1.40 -9.04
C LEU A 307 12.05 -2.02 -9.63
N LEU A 308 12.08 -3.33 -9.92
CA LEU A 308 10.90 -4.04 -10.43
C LEU A 308 9.76 -4.07 -9.42
N LEU A 309 10.05 -4.29 -8.13
CA LEU A 309 9.07 -4.20 -7.07
C LEU A 309 8.46 -2.79 -6.95
N PHE A 310 9.31 -1.76 -7.05
CA PHE A 310 8.86 -0.37 -7.08
C PHE A 310 7.95 -0.09 -8.28
N LEU A 311 8.33 -0.52 -9.48
CA LEU A 311 7.50 -0.33 -10.68
C LEU A 311 6.17 -1.09 -10.59
N MET A 312 6.17 -2.31 -10.04
CA MET A 312 4.97 -3.09 -9.82
C MET A 312 4.01 -2.40 -8.83
N THR A 313 4.52 -1.94 -7.70
CA THR A 313 3.70 -1.22 -6.69
C THR A 313 3.26 0.15 -7.19
N LEU A 314 4.11 0.89 -7.92
CA LEU A 314 3.75 2.15 -8.55
C LEU A 314 2.64 1.97 -9.59
N GLY A 315 2.76 0.95 -10.45
CA GLY A 315 1.74 0.60 -11.44
C GLY A 315 0.39 0.31 -10.79
N LEU A 316 0.38 -0.51 -9.74
CA LEU A 316 -0.83 -0.77 -8.96
C LEU A 316 -1.42 0.50 -8.34
N ASN A 317 -0.60 1.36 -7.76
CA ASN A 317 -1.06 2.62 -7.16
C ASN A 317 -1.63 3.60 -8.20
N ILE A 318 -1.06 3.65 -9.41
CA ILE A 318 -1.59 4.48 -10.51
C ILE A 318 -2.93 3.92 -11.02
N MET A 319 -3.00 2.61 -11.27
CA MET A 319 -4.26 1.94 -11.68
C MET A 319 -5.37 2.16 -10.65
N SER A 320 -5.02 2.06 -9.39
CA SER A 320 -5.84 2.31 -8.24
C SER A 320 -6.48 3.69 -8.24
N ARG A 321 -5.68 4.74 -8.39
CA ARG A 321 -6.17 6.13 -8.43
C ARG A 321 -7.16 6.33 -9.58
N GLY A 322 -6.91 5.72 -10.73
CA GLY A 322 -7.83 5.73 -11.86
C GLY A 322 -9.17 5.04 -11.54
N LEU A 323 -9.11 3.90 -10.84
CA LEU A 323 -10.29 3.16 -10.44
C LEU A 323 -11.13 3.92 -9.41
N VAL A 324 -10.49 4.44 -8.35
CA VAL A 324 -11.16 5.24 -7.31
C VAL A 324 -11.79 6.50 -7.93
N ALA A 325 -11.08 7.20 -8.84
CA ALA A 325 -11.62 8.38 -9.50
C ALA A 325 -12.88 8.10 -10.33
N ARG A 326 -12.99 6.89 -10.89
CA ARG A 326 -14.17 6.48 -11.69
C ARG A 326 -15.41 6.18 -10.83
N PHE A 327 -15.21 5.73 -9.58
CA PHE A 327 -16.29 5.35 -8.65
C PHE A 327 -16.53 6.40 -7.56
N ARG A 328 -15.85 7.54 -7.63
CA ARG A 328 -16.03 8.61 -6.65
C ARG A 328 -17.36 9.32 -6.90
N GLU A 329 -18.35 9.05 -6.05
CA GLU A 329 -19.54 9.87 -5.93
C GLU A 329 -19.23 11.04 -4.98
N VAL A 330 -19.47 12.26 -5.46
CA VAL A 330 -19.34 13.48 -4.64
C VAL A 330 -20.74 13.80 -4.12
N TYR A 331 -20.95 13.60 -2.84
CA TYR A 331 -22.15 14.07 -2.14
C TYR A 331 -21.87 15.50 -1.66
N ASP A 332 -22.40 16.50 -2.37
CA ASP A 332 -22.43 17.91 -1.93
C ASP A 332 -23.57 18.16 -0.95
#